data_361b45dec68da19ae0bffc62b58a76cc
#
_entry.id   361b45dec68da19ae0bffc62b58a76cc
#
_cell.length_a   1.000
_cell.length_b   1.000
_cell.length_c   1.000
_cell.angle_alpha   90.00
_cell.angle_beta   90.00
_cell.angle_gamma   90.00
#
_symmetry.space_group_name_H-M   'P 1'
#
loop_
_entity.id
_entity.type
_entity.pdbx_description
1 polymer ?
#
loop_
_entity_poly.entity_id
_entity_poly.type
_entity_poly.pdbx_seq_one_letter_code
_entity_poly.pdbx_strand_id
1 'polypeptide(L)'
;MSKYLLRRLLILIPVLAGISLILFTILAMAPGDPFEELATNPNVPAEVRMNLRAKFGIDDPIGVRYIRWFSSMMRGDWGFSFASRVNVDTLILQRLPTTLIVLGSAQLLAILVALPIGTMSAVRPYSIFDQIATTLAFIGFSLPTFFTGLLFILLFSVYLDWLPFIYRADISATGWRFYWEHLRQAIMPVAVLGLFQGAALTRFVRSAVLDVIRLDYINTARAKGLSEQVTIAKHAVRNALIPVVTLMALQIPTIFTGAVITEQIFRVPGIGSLLISAILANDTPVIMAITFVFSCVVVTLNLVADMLYGWLDPRISYR
;
A
#
# COMPACT_ATOMS: atom_id res chain seq x y z
N MET A 1 2.11 -4.76 27.48
CA MET A 1 2.40 -5.04 26.07
C MET A 1 1.78 -6.36 25.59
N SER A 2 2.11 -7.52 26.20
CA SER A 2 1.59 -8.83 25.73
C SER A 2 0.06 -8.94 25.71
N LYS A 3 -0.63 -8.52 26.76
CA LYS A 3 -2.12 -8.53 26.83
C LYS A 3 -2.76 -7.63 25.77
N TYR A 4 -2.17 -6.47 25.51
CA TYR A 4 -2.63 -5.55 24.45
C TYR A 4 -2.48 -6.17 23.06
N LEU A 5 -1.31 -6.74 22.76
CA LEU A 5 -1.04 -7.45 21.50
C LEU A 5 -2.04 -8.61 21.30
N LEU A 6 -2.24 -9.43 22.33
CA LEU A 6 -3.19 -10.55 22.25
C LEU A 6 -4.62 -10.06 21.97
N ARG A 7 -5.06 -9.00 22.66
CA ARG A 7 -6.38 -8.41 22.43
C ARG A 7 -6.52 -7.87 21.01
N ARG A 8 -5.49 -7.18 20.49
CA ARG A 8 -5.48 -6.68 19.12
C ARG A 8 -5.52 -7.81 18.10
N LEU A 9 -4.71 -8.85 18.27
CA LEU A 9 -4.73 -10.04 17.42
C LEU A 9 -6.11 -10.73 17.42
N LEU A 10 -6.75 -10.83 18.58
CA LEU A 10 -8.09 -11.41 18.68
C LEU A 10 -9.14 -10.56 17.96
N ILE A 11 -9.01 -9.23 17.96
CA ILE A 11 -9.90 -8.32 17.23
C ILE A 11 -9.71 -8.45 15.71
N LEU A 12 -8.50 -8.77 15.23
CA LEU A 12 -8.25 -8.94 13.78
C LEU A 12 -9.05 -10.10 13.18
N ILE A 13 -9.29 -11.16 13.95
CA ILE A 13 -10.03 -12.34 13.46
C ILE A 13 -11.45 -11.97 13.02
N PRO A 14 -12.32 -11.36 13.86
CA PRO A 14 -13.65 -10.97 13.43
C PRO A 14 -13.64 -9.86 12.37
N VAL A 15 -12.65 -8.97 12.37
CA VAL A 15 -12.50 -7.93 11.33
C VAL A 15 -12.22 -8.57 9.97
N LEU A 16 -11.24 -9.47 9.88
CA LEU A 16 -10.93 -10.17 8.64
C LEU A 16 -12.08 -11.07 8.17
N ALA A 17 -12.76 -11.74 9.11
CA ALA A 17 -13.95 -12.52 8.79
C ALA A 17 -15.08 -11.63 8.24
N GLY A 18 -15.32 -10.47 8.84
CA GLY A 18 -16.30 -9.49 8.35
C GLY A 18 -15.95 -8.95 6.97
N ILE A 19 -14.69 -8.57 6.74
CA ILE A 19 -14.20 -8.11 5.43
C ILE A 19 -14.36 -9.22 4.39
N SER A 20 -13.95 -10.45 4.70
CA SER A 20 -14.07 -11.58 3.77
C SER A 20 -15.53 -11.88 3.40
N LEU A 21 -16.45 -11.79 4.36
CA LEU A 21 -17.89 -11.99 4.13
C LEU A 21 -18.46 -10.90 3.21
N ILE A 22 -18.11 -9.63 3.47
CA ILE A 22 -18.56 -8.50 2.64
C ILE A 22 -18.01 -8.63 1.22
N LEU A 23 -16.70 -8.88 1.07
CA LEU A 23 -16.06 -9.06 -0.23
C LEU A 23 -16.70 -10.22 -1.02
N PHE A 24 -16.87 -11.36 -0.36
CA PHE A 24 -17.49 -12.52 -0.97
C PHE A 24 -18.93 -12.20 -1.43
N THR A 25 -19.71 -11.56 -0.57
CA THR A 25 -21.10 -11.22 -0.89
C THR A 25 -21.19 -10.25 -2.07
N ILE A 26 -20.36 -9.20 -2.09
CA ILE A 26 -20.33 -8.24 -3.20
C ILE A 26 -19.98 -8.94 -4.52
N LEU A 27 -18.95 -9.78 -4.53
CA LEU A 27 -18.53 -10.48 -5.74
C LEU A 27 -19.51 -11.60 -6.16
N ALA A 28 -20.15 -12.26 -5.19
CA ALA A 28 -21.18 -13.27 -5.47
C ALA A 28 -22.47 -12.66 -6.02
N MET A 29 -22.74 -11.38 -5.76
CA MET A 29 -23.88 -10.61 -6.28
C MET A 29 -23.53 -9.82 -7.54
N ALA A 30 -22.25 -9.75 -7.92
CA ALA A 30 -21.82 -9.06 -9.13
C ALA A 30 -22.44 -9.75 -10.36
N PRO A 31 -22.95 -8.97 -11.32
CA PRO A 31 -23.48 -9.54 -12.56
C PRO A 31 -22.35 -10.18 -13.37
N GLY A 32 -22.58 -11.39 -13.87
CA GLY A 32 -21.63 -12.18 -14.65
C GLY A 32 -21.44 -13.57 -14.05
N ASP A 33 -21.46 -14.58 -14.90
CA ASP A 33 -21.10 -15.95 -14.53
C ASP A 33 -19.58 -16.10 -14.79
N PRO A 34 -18.75 -16.44 -13.80
CA PRO A 34 -17.32 -16.69 -14.00
C PRO A 34 -17.01 -17.71 -15.11
N PHE A 35 -18.02 -18.49 -15.49
CA PHE A 35 -17.96 -19.47 -16.56
C PHE A 35 -18.71 -19.03 -17.83
N GLU A 36 -19.13 -17.76 -17.94
CA GLU A 36 -19.87 -17.26 -19.10
C GLU A 36 -19.07 -17.48 -20.40
N GLU A 37 -17.78 -17.25 -20.34
CA GLU A 37 -16.86 -17.50 -21.47
C GLU A 37 -16.80 -18.99 -21.86
N LEU A 38 -16.84 -19.90 -20.86
CA LEU A 38 -16.97 -21.33 -21.08
C LEU A 38 -18.38 -21.73 -21.48
N ALA A 39 -19.41 -21.01 -20.99
CA ALA A 39 -20.81 -21.25 -21.32
C ALA A 39 -21.16 -20.85 -22.77
N THR A 40 -20.50 -19.82 -23.27
CA THR A 40 -20.70 -19.31 -24.64
C THR A 40 -19.78 -19.99 -25.68
N ASN A 41 -18.76 -20.70 -25.24
CA ASN A 41 -17.82 -21.40 -26.13
C ASN A 41 -18.47 -22.69 -26.70
N PRO A 42 -18.78 -22.75 -28.00
CA PRO A 42 -19.45 -23.88 -28.60
C PRO A 42 -18.63 -25.17 -28.59
N ASN A 43 -17.32 -25.06 -28.38
CA ASN A 43 -16.38 -26.20 -28.31
C ASN A 43 -16.37 -26.89 -26.93
N VAL A 44 -17.03 -26.35 -25.93
CA VAL A 44 -17.10 -26.96 -24.58
C VAL A 44 -18.42 -27.69 -24.43
N PRO A 45 -18.41 -29.05 -24.29
CA PRO A 45 -19.61 -29.84 -24.11
C PRO A 45 -20.45 -29.39 -22.91
N ALA A 46 -21.78 -29.44 -23.03
CA ALA A 46 -22.71 -29.05 -21.97
C ALA A 46 -22.48 -29.82 -20.66
N GLU A 47 -22.10 -31.08 -20.76
CA GLU A 47 -21.74 -31.93 -19.60
C GLU A 47 -20.53 -31.43 -18.85
N VAL A 48 -19.49 -30.98 -19.57
CA VAL A 48 -18.28 -30.39 -18.95
C VAL A 48 -18.61 -29.11 -18.22
N ARG A 49 -19.48 -28.28 -18.80
CA ARG A 49 -19.95 -27.05 -18.15
C ARG A 49 -20.73 -27.34 -16.87
N MET A 50 -21.66 -28.30 -16.90
CA MET A 50 -22.43 -28.71 -15.73
C MET A 50 -21.53 -29.28 -14.62
N ASN A 51 -20.55 -30.12 -14.98
CA ASN A 51 -19.60 -30.68 -14.04
C ASN A 51 -18.71 -29.61 -13.39
N LEU A 52 -18.28 -28.60 -14.13
CA LEU A 52 -17.55 -27.46 -13.61
C LEU A 52 -18.41 -26.62 -12.66
N ARG A 53 -19.66 -26.28 -13.04
CA ARG A 53 -20.59 -25.57 -12.17
C ARG A 53 -20.84 -26.31 -10.86
N ALA A 54 -21.07 -27.61 -10.92
CA ALA A 54 -21.26 -28.46 -9.75
C ALA A 54 -19.99 -28.53 -8.89
N LYS A 55 -18.82 -28.70 -9.51
CA LYS A 55 -17.52 -28.75 -8.81
C LYS A 55 -17.22 -27.45 -8.05
N PHE A 56 -17.53 -26.32 -8.65
CA PHE A 56 -17.33 -25.00 -8.04
C PHE A 56 -18.51 -24.55 -7.17
N GLY A 57 -19.62 -25.30 -7.19
CA GLY A 57 -20.80 -25.04 -6.35
C GLY A 57 -21.47 -23.71 -6.66
N ILE A 58 -21.51 -23.28 -7.92
CA ILE A 58 -22.05 -21.97 -8.30
C ILE A 58 -23.55 -21.89 -8.01
N ASP A 59 -24.25 -22.99 -8.11
CA ASP A 59 -25.67 -23.10 -7.88
C ASP A 59 -26.03 -23.29 -6.39
N ASP A 60 -25.02 -23.42 -5.51
CA ASP A 60 -25.22 -23.53 -4.07
C ASP A 60 -25.65 -22.19 -3.44
N PRO A 61 -26.38 -22.20 -2.32
CA PRO A 61 -26.70 -21.01 -1.56
C PRO A 61 -25.43 -20.20 -1.19
N ILE A 62 -25.51 -18.86 -1.23
CA ILE A 62 -24.36 -17.96 -1.00
C ILE A 62 -23.60 -18.30 0.30
N GLY A 63 -24.32 -18.63 1.38
CA GLY A 63 -23.68 -19.00 2.66
C GLY A 63 -22.82 -20.26 2.57
N VAL A 64 -23.30 -21.29 1.82
CA VAL A 64 -22.54 -22.53 1.61
C VAL A 64 -21.29 -22.26 0.77
N ARG A 65 -21.44 -21.45 -0.28
CA ARG A 65 -20.32 -21.01 -1.13
C ARG A 65 -19.27 -20.26 -0.33
N TYR A 66 -19.69 -19.34 0.55
CA TYR A 66 -18.79 -18.59 1.42
C TYR A 66 -18.00 -19.51 2.34
N ILE A 67 -18.67 -20.41 3.06
CA ILE A 67 -17.99 -21.33 4.00
C ILE A 67 -16.99 -22.21 3.27
N ARG A 68 -17.36 -22.74 2.10
CA ARG A 68 -16.47 -23.56 1.26
C ARG A 68 -15.24 -22.76 0.82
N TRP A 69 -15.43 -21.58 0.27
CA TRP A 69 -14.35 -20.70 -0.16
C TRP A 69 -13.44 -20.31 1.00
N PHE A 70 -13.99 -19.86 2.11
CA PHE A 70 -13.23 -19.44 3.27
C PHE A 70 -12.42 -20.59 3.87
N SER A 71 -13.02 -21.78 3.97
CA SER A 71 -12.34 -22.97 4.48
C SER A 71 -11.21 -23.43 3.55
N SER A 72 -11.38 -23.37 2.23
CA SER A 72 -10.33 -23.68 1.25
C SER A 72 -9.18 -22.69 1.36
N MET A 73 -9.48 -21.39 1.44
CA MET A 73 -8.49 -20.34 1.60
C MET A 73 -7.67 -20.49 2.88
N MET A 74 -8.30 -20.87 3.99
CA MET A 74 -7.62 -21.15 5.27
C MET A 74 -6.71 -22.39 5.20
N ARG A 75 -6.94 -23.32 4.28
CA ARG A 75 -6.11 -24.49 4.03
C ARG A 75 -4.98 -24.23 3.03
N GLY A 76 -4.87 -23.00 2.51
CA GLY A 76 -3.88 -22.63 1.49
C GLY A 76 -4.32 -22.91 0.05
N ASP A 77 -5.55 -23.36 -0.17
CA ASP A 77 -6.14 -23.50 -1.51
C ASP A 77 -6.89 -22.19 -1.84
N TRP A 78 -6.22 -21.32 -2.60
CA TRP A 78 -6.74 -20.00 -2.97
C TRP A 78 -7.49 -20.03 -4.32
N GLY A 79 -7.63 -21.21 -4.88
CA GLY A 79 -8.33 -21.45 -6.13
C GLY A 79 -7.43 -21.38 -7.36
N PHE A 80 -8.06 -21.42 -8.53
CA PHE A 80 -7.42 -21.46 -9.83
C PHE A 80 -7.86 -20.29 -10.70
N SER A 81 -6.90 -19.59 -11.31
CA SER A 81 -7.15 -18.51 -12.26
C SER A 81 -7.63 -19.06 -13.58
N PHE A 82 -8.82 -18.65 -14.02
CA PHE A 82 -9.35 -19.08 -15.31
C PHE A 82 -8.68 -18.35 -16.48
N ALA A 83 -8.28 -17.10 -16.27
CA ALA A 83 -7.61 -16.29 -17.29
C ALA A 83 -6.15 -16.72 -17.51
N SER A 84 -5.39 -16.92 -16.41
CA SER A 84 -3.97 -17.23 -16.47
C SER A 84 -3.69 -18.73 -16.49
N ARG A 85 -4.67 -19.58 -16.16
CA ARG A 85 -4.55 -21.06 -16.06
C ARG A 85 -3.47 -21.54 -15.08
N VAL A 86 -3.31 -20.80 -13.99
CA VAL A 86 -2.31 -21.05 -12.93
C VAL A 86 -3.02 -20.94 -11.57
N ASN A 87 -2.47 -21.58 -10.55
CA ASN A 87 -2.97 -21.44 -9.19
C ASN A 87 -2.83 -19.99 -8.70
N VAL A 88 -3.85 -19.51 -7.99
CA VAL A 88 -3.93 -18.11 -7.53
C VAL A 88 -2.83 -17.77 -6.52
N ASP A 89 -2.48 -18.71 -5.62
CA ASP A 89 -1.39 -18.58 -4.67
C ASP A 89 -0.05 -18.31 -5.37
N THR A 90 0.23 -19.04 -6.44
CA THR A 90 1.44 -18.85 -7.25
C THR A 90 1.49 -17.46 -7.88
N LEU A 91 0.38 -16.99 -8.46
CA LEU A 91 0.31 -15.64 -9.05
C LEU A 91 0.57 -14.56 -8.01
N ILE A 92 -0.03 -14.70 -6.84
CA ILE A 92 0.11 -13.70 -5.76
C ILE A 92 1.53 -13.72 -5.19
N LEU A 93 2.08 -14.90 -4.88
CA LEU A 93 3.42 -15.02 -4.31
C LEU A 93 4.52 -14.49 -5.24
N GLN A 94 4.33 -14.60 -6.55
CA GLN A 94 5.27 -14.05 -7.53
C GLN A 94 5.22 -12.51 -7.58
N ARG A 95 4.07 -11.90 -7.32
CA ARG A 95 3.84 -10.46 -7.51
C ARG A 95 3.87 -9.64 -6.23
N LEU A 96 3.49 -10.23 -5.11
CA LEU A 96 3.45 -9.57 -3.81
C LEU A 96 4.79 -8.93 -3.40
N PRO A 97 5.95 -9.60 -3.55
CA PRO A 97 7.23 -8.99 -3.19
C PRO A 97 7.51 -7.70 -3.96
N THR A 98 7.22 -7.65 -5.26
CA THR A 98 7.42 -6.45 -6.07
C THR A 98 6.59 -5.28 -5.57
N THR A 99 5.30 -5.49 -5.30
CA THR A 99 4.43 -4.46 -4.71
C THR A 99 4.96 -3.98 -3.37
N LEU A 100 5.34 -4.90 -2.47
CA LEU A 100 5.85 -4.54 -1.14
C LEU A 100 7.17 -3.77 -1.21
N ILE A 101 8.07 -4.13 -2.12
CA ILE A 101 9.33 -3.41 -2.34
C ILE A 101 9.05 -1.99 -2.85
N VAL A 102 8.21 -1.83 -3.86
CA VAL A 102 7.89 -0.51 -4.43
C VAL A 102 7.19 0.36 -3.38
N LEU A 103 6.19 -0.17 -2.67
CA LEU A 103 5.48 0.56 -1.61
C LEU A 103 6.38 0.90 -0.44
N GLY A 104 7.16 -0.06 0.05
CA GLY A 104 8.08 0.14 1.16
C GLY A 104 9.16 1.16 0.83
N SER A 105 9.72 1.10 -0.38
CA SER A 105 10.71 2.08 -0.86
C SER A 105 10.09 3.47 -1.03
N ALA A 106 8.87 3.58 -1.56
CA ALA A 106 8.16 4.85 -1.68
C ALA A 106 7.84 5.46 -0.31
N GLN A 107 7.41 4.64 0.65
CA GLN A 107 7.14 5.09 2.01
C GLN A 107 8.43 5.55 2.72
N LEU A 108 9.53 4.82 2.54
CA LEU A 108 10.84 5.23 3.07
C LEU A 108 11.28 6.56 2.46
N LEU A 109 11.17 6.73 1.14
CA LEU A 109 11.45 7.99 0.46
C LEU A 109 10.59 9.13 1.00
N ALA A 110 9.27 8.89 1.17
CA ALA A 110 8.36 9.88 1.74
C ALA A 110 8.80 10.35 3.13
N ILE A 111 9.21 9.43 4.01
CA ILE A 111 9.70 9.74 5.35
C ILE A 111 11.02 10.51 5.28
N LEU A 112 11.98 10.05 4.47
CA LEU A 112 13.29 10.68 4.32
C LEU A 112 13.20 12.11 3.78
N VAL A 113 12.19 12.41 2.98
CA VAL A 113 11.93 13.76 2.46
C VAL A 113 11.12 14.59 3.48
N ALA A 114 10.03 14.03 4.01
CA ALA A 114 9.08 14.76 4.82
C ALA A 114 9.63 15.16 6.19
N LEU A 115 10.38 14.29 6.87
CA LEU A 115 10.89 14.59 8.21
C LEU A 115 11.85 15.78 8.20
N PRO A 116 12.92 15.81 7.39
CA PRO A 116 13.84 16.95 7.41
C PRO A 116 13.17 18.23 6.87
N ILE A 117 12.45 18.15 5.74
CA ILE A 117 11.85 19.35 5.13
C ILE A 117 10.76 19.92 6.04
N GLY A 118 9.85 19.09 6.56
CA GLY A 118 8.79 19.52 7.47
C GLY A 118 9.31 20.10 8.79
N THR A 119 10.36 19.47 9.35
CA THR A 119 11.02 19.98 10.55
C THR A 119 11.70 21.33 10.30
N MET A 120 12.48 21.46 9.21
CA MET A 120 13.16 22.73 8.87
C MET A 120 12.14 23.85 8.61
N SER A 121 11.03 23.55 7.94
CA SER A 121 9.93 24.49 7.71
C SER A 121 9.28 24.95 9.02
N ALA A 122 9.13 24.03 9.99
CA ALA A 122 8.54 24.36 11.30
C ALA A 122 9.48 25.20 12.18
N VAL A 123 10.80 24.97 12.10
CA VAL A 123 11.80 25.71 12.90
C VAL A 123 11.94 27.18 12.42
N ARG A 124 11.76 27.43 11.14
CA ARG A 124 11.81 28.76 10.53
C ARG A 124 10.52 29.06 9.75
N PRO A 125 9.40 29.22 10.45
CA PRO A 125 8.12 29.45 9.81
C PRO A 125 8.13 30.76 9.03
N TYR A 126 7.43 30.77 7.90
CA TYR A 126 7.30 31.90 6.97
C TYR A 126 8.62 32.32 6.28
N SER A 127 9.71 31.56 6.47
CA SER A 127 10.94 31.76 5.70
C SER A 127 10.73 31.42 4.21
N ILE A 128 11.63 31.86 3.34
CA ILE A 128 11.61 31.53 1.92
C ILE A 128 11.65 30.01 1.72
N PHE A 129 12.46 29.29 2.54
CA PHE A 129 12.50 27.83 2.52
C PHE A 129 11.11 27.22 2.83
N ASP A 130 10.47 27.68 3.90
CA ASP A 130 9.13 27.21 4.30
C ASP A 130 8.08 27.48 3.21
N GLN A 131 8.10 28.66 2.60
CA GLN A 131 7.18 29.00 1.53
C GLN A 131 7.38 28.11 0.29
N ILE A 132 8.63 27.93 -0.15
CA ILE A 132 8.95 27.04 -1.27
C ILE A 132 8.57 25.59 -0.98
N ALA A 133 8.99 25.06 0.18
CA ALA A 133 8.70 23.69 0.58
C ALA A 133 7.18 23.44 0.67
N THR A 134 6.44 24.37 1.26
CA THR A 134 4.97 24.28 1.36
C THR A 134 4.32 24.35 -0.02
N THR A 135 4.75 25.27 -0.88
CA THR A 135 4.22 25.40 -2.26
C THR A 135 4.48 24.13 -3.07
N LEU A 136 5.70 23.59 -3.03
CA LEU A 136 6.03 22.33 -3.72
C LEU A 136 5.22 21.15 -3.16
N ALA A 137 5.01 21.10 -1.83
CA ALA A 137 4.16 20.09 -1.22
C ALA A 137 2.70 20.21 -1.69
N PHE A 138 2.15 21.42 -1.81
CA PHE A 138 0.81 21.61 -2.36
C PHE A 138 0.72 21.15 -3.81
N ILE A 139 1.68 21.51 -4.67
CA ILE A 139 1.73 21.07 -6.08
C ILE A 139 1.80 19.55 -6.13
N GLY A 140 2.74 18.92 -5.39
CA GLY A 140 2.94 17.47 -5.40
C GLY A 140 1.71 16.68 -4.92
N PHE A 141 0.98 17.19 -3.95
CA PHE A 141 -0.26 16.56 -3.46
C PHE A 141 -1.47 16.81 -4.37
N SER A 142 -1.52 17.94 -5.07
CA SER A 142 -2.67 18.31 -5.93
C SER A 142 -2.66 17.57 -7.27
N LEU A 143 -1.50 17.11 -7.72
CA LEU A 143 -1.39 16.38 -8.98
C LEU A 143 -1.77 14.90 -8.79
N PRO A 144 -2.67 14.36 -9.62
CA PRO A 144 -2.94 12.93 -9.60
C PRO A 144 -1.68 12.11 -9.87
N THR A 145 -1.50 10.99 -9.18
CA THR A 145 -0.31 10.12 -9.32
C THR A 145 -0.12 9.60 -10.76
N PHE A 146 -1.21 9.31 -11.46
CA PHE A 146 -1.14 8.89 -12.85
C PHE A 146 -0.58 9.99 -13.76
N PHE A 147 -0.98 11.24 -13.55
CA PHE A 147 -0.49 12.37 -14.34
C PHE A 147 1.00 12.62 -14.09
N THR A 148 1.40 12.61 -12.81
CA THR A 148 2.81 12.72 -12.43
C THR A 148 3.64 11.58 -13.01
N GLY A 149 3.08 10.35 -13.02
CA GLY A 149 3.73 9.18 -13.64
C GLY A 149 3.99 9.38 -15.13
N LEU A 150 2.98 9.85 -15.87
CA LEU A 150 3.12 10.14 -17.29
C LEU A 150 4.14 11.27 -17.58
N LEU A 151 4.15 12.33 -16.75
CA LEU A 151 5.16 13.39 -16.86
C LEU A 151 6.57 12.85 -16.59
N PHE A 152 6.74 11.94 -15.63
CA PHE A 152 8.05 11.32 -15.35
C PHE A 152 8.51 10.45 -16.52
N ILE A 153 7.64 9.66 -17.12
CA ILE A 153 7.94 8.86 -18.30
C ILE A 153 8.36 9.82 -19.45
N LEU A 154 7.58 10.86 -19.71
CA LEU A 154 7.87 11.80 -20.77
C LEU A 154 9.24 12.47 -20.58
N LEU A 155 9.52 12.95 -19.36
CA LEU A 155 10.76 13.66 -19.06
C LEU A 155 11.97 12.71 -18.99
N PHE A 156 11.91 11.69 -18.12
CA PHE A 156 13.09 10.89 -17.79
C PHE A 156 13.33 9.73 -18.77
N SER A 157 12.30 9.28 -19.46
CA SER A 157 12.41 8.15 -20.38
C SER A 157 12.45 8.59 -21.83
N VAL A 158 11.57 9.52 -22.23
CA VAL A 158 11.45 9.93 -23.63
C VAL A 158 12.42 11.06 -23.98
N TYR A 159 12.47 12.14 -23.17
CA TYR A 159 13.33 13.28 -23.49
C TYR A 159 14.79 13.10 -23.04
N LEU A 160 15.00 12.56 -21.84
CA LEU A 160 16.35 12.43 -21.25
C LEU A 160 16.97 11.06 -21.48
N ASP A 161 16.19 10.04 -21.83
CA ASP A 161 16.63 8.64 -21.98
C ASP A 161 17.45 8.10 -20.79
N TRP A 162 17.12 8.55 -19.57
CA TRP A 162 17.85 8.16 -18.37
C TRP A 162 17.29 6.89 -17.75
N LEU A 163 15.96 6.71 -17.77
CA LEU A 163 15.25 5.64 -17.07
C LEU A 163 14.32 4.87 -18.02
N PRO A 164 14.18 3.55 -17.87
CA PRO A 164 13.28 2.77 -18.70
C PRO A 164 11.81 3.11 -18.37
N PHE A 165 10.97 3.23 -19.40
CA PHE A 165 9.54 3.55 -19.23
C PHE A 165 8.68 2.36 -18.84
N ILE A 166 9.16 1.12 -19.01
CA ILE A 166 8.47 -0.13 -18.66
C ILE A 166 9.35 -0.93 -17.72
N TYR A 167 8.72 -1.48 -16.68
CA TYR A 167 9.35 -2.44 -15.80
C TYR A 167 9.42 -3.81 -16.49
N ARG A 168 10.62 -4.38 -16.60
CA ARG A 168 10.86 -5.71 -17.16
C ARG A 168 11.14 -6.70 -16.03
N ALA A 169 10.38 -7.80 -16.00
CA ALA A 169 10.61 -8.89 -15.05
C ALA A 169 11.69 -9.88 -15.56
N ASP A 170 11.93 -9.92 -16.88
CA ASP A 170 12.79 -10.86 -17.60
C ASP A 170 14.22 -10.36 -17.77
N ILE A 171 14.83 -9.87 -16.69
CA ILE A 171 16.22 -9.39 -16.74
C ILE A 171 17.17 -10.59 -16.76
N SER A 172 17.87 -10.75 -17.88
CA SER A 172 18.89 -11.80 -18.05
C SER A 172 20.24 -11.46 -17.39
N ALA A 173 20.38 -10.27 -16.80
CA ALA A 173 21.60 -9.87 -16.11
C ALA A 173 21.82 -10.68 -14.83
N THR A 174 23.09 -10.93 -14.48
CA THR A 174 23.49 -11.65 -13.26
C THR A 174 24.38 -10.78 -12.38
N GLY A 175 24.48 -11.11 -11.09
CA GLY A 175 25.30 -10.39 -10.12
C GLY A 175 24.85 -8.96 -9.89
N TRP A 176 25.78 -8.01 -9.77
CA TRP A 176 25.48 -6.60 -9.48
C TRP A 176 24.57 -5.93 -10.53
N ARG A 177 24.73 -6.28 -11.81
CA ARG A 177 23.90 -5.73 -12.89
C ARG A 177 22.43 -6.07 -12.72
N PHE A 178 22.10 -7.24 -12.22
CA PHE A 178 20.72 -7.62 -11.91
C PHE A 178 20.07 -6.65 -10.90
N TYR A 179 20.74 -6.36 -9.79
CA TYR A 179 20.22 -5.43 -8.78
C TYR A 179 20.14 -3.99 -9.30
N TRP A 180 21.12 -3.57 -10.10
CA TRP A 180 21.14 -2.23 -10.69
C TRP A 180 19.98 -2.03 -11.67
N GLU A 181 19.71 -2.99 -12.55
CA GLU A 181 18.60 -2.89 -13.50
C GLU A 181 17.23 -2.88 -12.78
N HIS A 182 17.05 -3.68 -11.74
CA HIS A 182 15.83 -3.65 -10.91
C HIS A 182 15.65 -2.30 -10.21
N LEU A 183 16.73 -1.78 -9.62
CA LEU A 183 16.71 -0.47 -8.97
C LEU A 183 16.36 0.63 -9.98
N ARG A 184 17.01 0.66 -11.14
CA ARG A 184 16.81 1.65 -12.19
C ARG A 184 15.35 1.68 -12.66
N GLN A 185 14.72 0.53 -12.80
CA GLN A 185 13.31 0.42 -13.18
C GLN A 185 12.35 0.86 -12.07
N ALA A 186 12.71 0.66 -10.80
CA ALA A 186 11.89 1.04 -9.66
C ALA A 186 11.95 2.54 -9.34
N ILE A 187 12.96 3.29 -9.81
CA ILE A 187 13.16 4.72 -9.48
C ILE A 187 11.91 5.54 -9.76
N MET A 188 11.36 5.48 -10.98
CA MET A 188 10.21 6.31 -11.35
C MET A 188 8.95 5.97 -10.54
N PRO A 189 8.47 4.71 -10.47
CA PRO A 189 7.29 4.39 -9.67
C PRO A 189 7.48 4.70 -8.18
N VAL A 190 8.66 4.45 -7.61
CA VAL A 190 8.98 4.80 -6.22
C VAL A 190 9.00 6.30 -6.02
N ALA A 191 9.58 7.08 -6.95
CA ALA A 191 9.62 8.53 -6.86
C ALA A 191 8.22 9.16 -6.95
N VAL A 192 7.38 8.70 -7.88
CA VAL A 192 6.00 9.22 -8.03
C VAL A 192 5.20 8.98 -6.75
N LEU A 193 5.19 7.75 -6.23
CA LEU A 193 4.47 7.41 -5.01
C LEU A 193 5.08 8.11 -3.79
N GLY A 194 6.41 8.08 -3.68
CA GLY A 194 7.13 8.64 -2.54
C GLY A 194 7.02 10.17 -2.46
N LEU A 195 7.07 10.87 -3.58
CA LEU A 195 6.88 12.31 -3.61
C LEU A 195 5.45 12.72 -3.30
N PHE A 196 4.45 12.01 -3.83
CA PHE A 196 3.04 12.25 -3.51
C PHE A 196 2.78 12.10 -2.01
N GLN A 197 3.21 10.99 -1.42
CA GLN A 197 3.07 10.72 0.01
C GLN A 197 3.91 11.69 0.86
N GLY A 198 5.15 11.95 0.42
CA GLY A 198 6.07 12.86 1.08
C GLY A 198 5.56 14.29 1.12
N ALA A 199 4.87 14.73 0.08
CA ALA A 199 4.23 16.05 0.03
C ALA A 199 3.15 16.21 1.12
N ALA A 200 2.25 15.25 1.23
CA ALA A 200 1.23 15.24 2.28
C ALA A 200 1.85 15.16 3.69
N LEU A 201 2.82 14.25 3.85
CA LEU A 201 3.51 14.02 5.12
C LEU A 201 4.34 15.24 5.56
N THR A 202 4.99 15.95 4.64
CA THR A 202 5.78 17.16 4.93
C THR A 202 4.92 18.24 5.61
N ARG A 203 3.73 18.48 5.09
CA ARG A 203 2.80 19.46 5.66
C ARG A 203 2.37 19.05 7.07
N PHE A 204 2.11 17.78 7.25
CA PHE A 204 1.69 17.24 8.54
C PHE A 204 2.82 17.28 9.58
N VAL A 205 4.04 16.89 9.20
CA VAL A 205 5.24 16.99 10.05
C VAL A 205 5.49 18.46 10.44
N ARG A 206 5.39 19.38 9.47
CA ARG A 206 5.50 20.82 9.76
C ARG A 206 4.51 21.28 10.82
N SER A 207 3.24 20.93 10.67
CA SER A 207 2.21 21.29 11.66
C SER A 207 2.49 20.69 13.02
N ALA A 208 2.73 19.38 13.08
CA ALA A 208 3.00 18.67 14.34
C ALA A 208 4.22 19.22 15.08
N VAL A 209 5.30 19.54 14.36
CA VAL A 209 6.52 20.11 14.97
C VAL A 209 6.26 21.55 15.43
N LEU A 210 5.52 22.37 14.67
CA LEU A 210 5.14 23.73 15.08
C LEU A 210 4.31 23.75 16.37
N ASP A 211 3.38 22.81 16.52
CA ASP A 211 2.56 22.71 17.73
C ASP A 211 3.43 22.38 18.95
N VAL A 212 4.36 21.44 18.77
CA VAL A 212 5.26 20.99 19.86
C VAL A 212 6.32 22.04 20.25
N ILE A 213 6.89 22.78 19.28
CA ILE A 213 7.93 23.80 19.57
C ILE A 213 7.43 24.91 20.47
N ARG A 214 6.12 25.15 20.51
CA ARG A 214 5.50 26.20 21.33
C ARG A 214 5.21 25.81 22.77
N LEU A 215 5.42 24.53 23.14
CA LEU A 215 5.09 24.01 24.47
C LEU A 215 6.16 24.42 25.51
N ASP A 216 5.72 24.63 26.77
CA ASP A 216 6.55 25.14 27.86
C ASP A 216 7.77 24.29 28.17
N TYR A 217 7.69 22.97 28.01
CA TYR A 217 8.85 22.11 28.26
C TYR A 217 9.99 22.30 27.24
N ILE A 218 9.68 22.81 26.04
CA ILE A 218 10.70 23.18 25.04
C ILE A 218 11.42 24.44 25.51
N ASN A 219 10.68 25.43 26.04
CA ASN A 219 11.27 26.63 26.61
C ASN A 219 12.11 26.28 27.84
N THR A 220 11.67 25.34 28.65
CA THR A 220 12.44 24.84 29.81
C THR A 220 13.73 24.17 29.35
N ALA A 221 13.74 23.40 28.26
CA ALA A 221 14.93 22.78 27.70
C ALA A 221 15.94 23.84 27.24
N ARG A 222 15.47 24.90 26.57
CA ARG A 222 16.30 26.06 26.17
C ARG A 222 16.87 26.79 27.38
N ALA A 223 16.05 27.05 28.40
CA ALA A 223 16.48 27.71 29.63
C ALA A 223 17.56 26.91 30.42
N LYS A 224 17.56 25.58 30.29
CA LYS A 224 18.62 24.69 30.82
C LYS A 224 19.90 24.68 29.99
N GLY A 225 20.04 25.50 28.96
CA GLY A 225 21.23 25.65 28.15
C GLY A 225 21.43 24.57 27.08
N LEU A 226 20.40 23.78 26.76
CA LEU A 226 20.48 22.82 25.64
C LEU A 226 20.61 23.58 24.32
N SER A 227 21.46 23.08 23.42
CA SER A 227 21.58 23.65 22.08
C SER A 227 20.28 23.49 21.32
N GLU A 228 19.97 24.43 20.39
CA GLU A 228 18.73 24.42 19.60
C GLU A 228 18.57 23.12 18.80
N GLN A 229 19.66 22.58 18.25
CA GLN A 229 19.65 21.31 17.52
C GLN A 229 19.19 20.13 18.40
N VAL A 230 19.71 20.05 19.63
CA VAL A 230 19.33 18.99 20.59
C VAL A 230 17.88 19.19 21.04
N THR A 231 17.48 20.42 21.32
CA THR A 231 16.10 20.76 21.73
C THR A 231 15.12 20.35 20.64
N ILE A 232 15.39 20.68 19.38
CA ILE A 232 14.53 20.30 18.25
C ILE A 232 14.54 18.79 18.03
N ALA A 233 15.70 18.17 17.85
CA ALA A 233 15.76 16.75 17.48
C ALA A 233 15.24 15.84 18.59
N LYS A 234 15.64 16.06 19.85
CA LYS A 234 15.35 15.17 20.97
C LYS A 234 14.01 15.47 21.64
N HIS A 235 13.59 16.73 21.70
CA HIS A 235 12.40 17.12 22.44
C HIS A 235 11.24 17.50 21.54
N ALA A 236 11.45 18.24 20.44
CA ALA A 236 10.36 18.61 19.55
C ALA A 236 9.99 17.49 18.58
N VAL A 237 10.93 17.02 17.76
CA VAL A 237 10.65 16.02 16.71
C VAL A 237 10.16 14.72 17.31
N ARG A 238 10.79 14.21 18.36
CA ARG A 238 10.38 12.96 18.99
C ARG A 238 8.92 12.98 19.45
N ASN A 239 8.45 14.08 20.02
CA ASN A 239 7.04 14.20 20.45
C ASN A 239 6.10 14.46 19.27
N ALA A 240 6.54 15.20 18.26
CA ALA A 240 5.80 15.42 17.02
C ALA A 240 5.64 14.16 16.18
N LEU A 241 6.51 13.15 16.32
CA LEU A 241 6.37 11.87 15.63
C LEU A 241 5.14 11.08 16.06
N ILE A 242 4.61 11.25 17.25
CA ILE A 242 3.44 10.52 17.74
C ILE A 242 2.25 10.69 16.79
N PRO A 243 1.73 11.92 16.53
CA PRO A 243 0.64 12.13 15.58
C PRO A 243 1.04 11.80 14.13
N VAL A 244 2.32 11.94 13.76
CA VAL A 244 2.82 11.60 12.42
C VAL A 244 2.68 10.10 12.14
N VAL A 245 3.10 9.23 13.07
CA VAL A 245 2.94 7.77 12.93
C VAL A 245 1.48 7.37 12.84
N THR A 246 0.61 8.02 13.62
CA THR A 246 -0.84 7.79 13.53
C THR A 246 -1.40 8.13 12.14
N LEU A 247 -1.01 9.28 11.59
CA LEU A 247 -1.41 9.66 10.23
C LEU A 247 -0.90 8.66 9.19
N MET A 248 0.37 8.24 9.30
CA MET A 248 0.94 7.25 8.38
C MET A 248 0.13 5.95 8.39
N ALA A 249 -0.29 5.48 9.56
CA ALA A 249 -1.15 4.31 9.68
C ALA A 249 -2.49 4.48 8.95
N LEU A 250 -3.14 5.63 9.14
CA LEU A 250 -4.42 5.93 8.49
C LEU A 250 -4.32 6.09 6.96
N GLN A 251 -3.13 6.39 6.44
CA GLN A 251 -2.89 6.53 5.00
C GLN A 251 -2.61 5.20 4.29
N ILE A 252 -2.35 4.10 5.01
CA ILE A 252 -2.00 2.80 4.41
C ILE A 252 -2.98 2.37 3.30
N PRO A 253 -4.30 2.39 3.48
CA PRO A 253 -5.24 2.01 2.41
C PRO A 253 -5.12 2.88 1.16
N THR A 254 -4.90 4.19 1.33
CA THR A 254 -4.73 5.15 0.22
C THR A 254 -3.45 4.88 -0.58
N ILE A 255 -2.39 4.47 0.11
CA ILE A 255 -1.11 4.09 -0.50
C ILE A 255 -1.30 2.91 -1.45
N PHE A 256 -2.05 1.89 -1.03
CA PHE A 256 -2.36 0.74 -1.88
C PHE A 256 -3.16 1.13 -3.13
N THR A 257 -4.14 2.01 -3.00
CA THR A 257 -4.91 2.51 -4.15
C THR A 257 -4.01 3.25 -5.15
N GLY A 258 -3.11 4.12 -4.65
CA GLY A 258 -2.12 4.81 -5.48
C GLY A 258 -1.14 3.85 -6.17
N ALA A 259 -0.76 2.77 -5.49
CA ALA A 259 0.12 1.74 -6.05
C ALA A 259 -0.53 1.01 -7.23
N VAL A 260 -1.80 0.64 -7.15
CA VAL A 260 -2.52 -0.03 -8.25
C VAL A 260 -2.40 0.79 -9.54
N ILE A 261 -2.66 2.09 -9.46
CA ILE A 261 -2.58 3.01 -10.60
C ILE A 261 -1.14 3.12 -11.11
N THR A 262 -0.18 3.28 -10.21
CA THR A 262 1.24 3.44 -10.56
C THR A 262 1.81 2.17 -11.19
N GLU A 263 1.45 1.00 -10.67
CA GLU A 263 1.84 -0.29 -11.27
C GLU A 263 1.32 -0.45 -12.70
N GLN A 264 0.10 0.02 -12.98
CA GLN A 264 -0.44 0.01 -14.35
C GLN A 264 0.34 0.92 -15.29
N ILE A 265 0.66 2.14 -14.85
CA ILE A 265 1.35 3.13 -15.69
C ILE A 265 2.76 2.67 -16.05
N PHE A 266 3.53 2.21 -15.08
CA PHE A 266 4.91 1.78 -15.27
C PHE A 266 5.03 0.30 -15.64
N ARG A 267 3.90 -0.41 -15.80
CA ARG A 267 3.82 -1.86 -16.04
C ARG A 267 4.62 -2.68 -15.03
N VAL A 268 4.61 -2.24 -13.77
CA VAL A 268 5.22 -2.99 -12.67
C VAL A 268 4.44 -4.29 -12.47
N PRO A 269 5.11 -5.47 -12.46
CA PRO A 269 4.44 -6.75 -12.26
C PRO A 269 4.08 -6.96 -10.78
N GLY A 270 3.19 -6.12 -10.27
CA GLY A 270 2.71 -6.14 -8.90
C GLY A 270 1.31 -6.74 -8.76
N ILE A 271 0.83 -6.79 -7.51
CA ILE A 271 -0.51 -7.29 -7.18
C ILE A 271 -1.60 -6.33 -7.67
N GLY A 272 -1.36 -5.02 -7.68
CA GLY A 272 -2.32 -4.04 -8.19
C GLY A 272 -2.56 -4.20 -9.69
N SER A 273 -1.50 -4.42 -10.46
CA SER A 273 -1.63 -4.70 -11.90
C SER A 273 -2.32 -6.04 -12.16
N LEU A 274 -2.07 -7.05 -11.34
CA LEU A 274 -2.76 -8.34 -11.40
C LEU A 274 -4.25 -8.19 -11.07
N LEU A 275 -4.61 -7.37 -10.08
CA LEU A 275 -6.01 -7.08 -9.73
C LEU A 275 -6.78 -6.49 -10.90
N ILE A 276 -6.22 -5.46 -11.55
CA ILE A 276 -6.88 -4.84 -12.72
C ILE A 276 -7.04 -5.84 -13.86
N SER A 277 -6.01 -6.63 -14.15
CA SER A 277 -6.08 -7.66 -15.19
C SER A 277 -7.15 -8.71 -14.86
N ALA A 278 -7.26 -9.13 -13.61
CA ALA A 278 -8.26 -10.08 -13.15
C ALA A 278 -9.69 -9.50 -13.24
N ILE A 279 -9.87 -8.22 -12.90
CA ILE A 279 -11.17 -7.53 -13.03
C ILE A 279 -11.61 -7.49 -14.51
N LEU A 280 -10.69 -7.09 -15.41
CA LEU A 280 -10.98 -7.02 -16.84
C LEU A 280 -11.26 -8.39 -17.46
N ALA A 281 -10.70 -9.47 -16.90
CA ALA A 281 -10.90 -10.84 -17.32
C ALA A 281 -12.04 -11.55 -16.55
N ASN A 282 -12.76 -10.88 -15.65
CA ASN A 282 -13.76 -11.47 -14.76
C ASN A 282 -13.26 -12.69 -13.97
N ASP A 283 -11.95 -12.69 -13.62
CA ASP A 283 -11.31 -13.78 -12.89
C ASP A 283 -11.60 -13.67 -11.39
N THR A 284 -12.81 -14.07 -11.00
CA THR A 284 -13.32 -13.95 -9.62
C THR A 284 -12.41 -14.57 -8.56
N PRO A 285 -11.85 -15.78 -8.73
CA PRO A 285 -10.92 -16.35 -7.73
C PRO A 285 -9.71 -15.46 -7.45
N VAL A 286 -9.12 -14.88 -8.48
CA VAL A 286 -7.97 -13.97 -8.36
C VAL A 286 -8.37 -12.68 -7.67
N ILE A 287 -9.51 -12.06 -8.05
CA ILE A 287 -10.02 -10.84 -7.43
C ILE A 287 -10.26 -11.05 -5.94
N MET A 288 -10.93 -12.15 -5.56
CA MET A 288 -11.24 -12.48 -4.17
C MET A 288 -9.97 -12.67 -3.34
N ALA A 289 -9.02 -13.43 -3.84
CA ALA A 289 -7.77 -13.70 -3.14
C ALA A 289 -6.92 -12.43 -2.97
N ILE A 290 -6.75 -11.62 -4.03
CA ILE A 290 -5.99 -10.37 -3.95
C ILE A 290 -6.62 -9.38 -2.97
N THR A 291 -7.93 -9.17 -3.03
CA THR A 291 -8.61 -8.23 -2.14
C THR A 291 -8.55 -8.68 -0.69
N PHE A 292 -8.63 -9.99 -0.43
CA PHE A 292 -8.42 -10.54 0.90
C PHE A 292 -6.97 -10.37 1.39
N VAL A 293 -5.97 -10.66 0.54
CA VAL A 293 -4.55 -10.45 0.87
C VAL A 293 -4.26 -8.98 1.15
N PHE A 294 -4.80 -8.05 0.35
CA PHE A 294 -4.68 -6.62 0.63
C PHE A 294 -5.28 -6.25 1.99
N SER A 295 -6.45 -6.81 2.32
CA SER A 295 -7.07 -6.59 3.63
C SER A 295 -6.18 -7.10 4.76
N CYS A 296 -5.59 -8.28 4.61
CA CYS A 296 -4.64 -8.83 5.59
C CYS A 296 -3.40 -7.94 5.75
N VAL A 297 -2.83 -7.45 4.64
CA VAL A 297 -1.66 -6.55 4.67
C VAL A 297 -2.00 -5.23 5.35
N VAL A 298 -3.12 -4.60 4.99
CA VAL A 298 -3.58 -3.34 5.59
C VAL A 298 -3.80 -3.50 7.10
N VAL A 299 -4.49 -4.55 7.51
CA VAL A 299 -4.79 -4.84 8.91
C VAL A 299 -3.50 -5.14 9.70
N THR A 300 -2.55 -5.87 9.11
CA THR A 300 -1.24 -6.15 9.72
C THR A 300 -0.41 -4.88 9.87
N LEU A 301 -0.37 -4.03 8.85
CA LEU A 301 0.36 -2.76 8.91
C LEU A 301 -0.26 -1.79 9.92
N ASN A 302 -1.59 -1.76 10.06
CA ASN A 302 -2.26 -1.01 11.10
C ASN A 302 -1.90 -1.53 12.51
N LEU A 303 -1.80 -2.86 12.69
CA LEU A 303 -1.32 -3.43 13.94
C LEU A 303 0.13 -3.00 14.25
N VAL A 304 1.02 -3.03 13.25
CA VAL A 304 2.40 -2.54 13.40
C VAL A 304 2.43 -1.07 13.79
N ALA A 305 1.59 -0.25 13.19
CA ALA A 305 1.48 1.17 13.52
C ALA A 305 0.96 1.38 14.96
N ASP A 306 -0.03 0.61 15.41
CA ASP A 306 -0.51 0.62 16.80
C ASP A 306 0.60 0.24 17.79
N MET A 307 1.47 -0.72 17.42
CA MET A 307 2.62 -1.10 18.23
C MET A 307 3.66 0.01 18.31
N LEU A 308 3.97 0.65 17.18
CA LEU A 308 4.88 1.79 17.12
C LEU A 308 4.36 2.96 17.93
N TYR A 309 3.06 3.24 17.85
CA TYR A 309 2.39 4.26 18.65
C TYR A 309 2.54 3.98 20.15
N GLY A 310 2.26 2.76 20.60
CA GLY A 310 2.42 2.38 22.00
C GLY A 310 3.87 2.41 22.50
N TRP A 311 4.83 2.23 21.60
CA TRP A 311 6.27 2.37 21.94
C TRP A 311 6.72 3.83 22.01
N LEU A 312 6.15 4.71 21.18
CA LEU A 312 6.47 6.15 21.14
C LEU A 312 5.83 6.91 22.29
N ASP A 313 4.60 6.56 22.69
CA ASP A 313 3.88 7.20 23.79
C ASP A 313 3.66 6.27 24.99
N PRO A 314 4.58 6.29 26.01
CA PRO A 314 4.45 5.48 27.22
C PRO A 314 3.27 5.90 28.11
N ARG A 315 2.58 7.00 27.83
CA ARG A 315 1.42 7.49 28.58
C ARG A 315 0.14 6.72 28.24
N ILE A 316 0.14 5.96 27.15
CA ILE A 316 -1.00 5.12 26.79
C ILE A 316 -1.07 3.98 27.82
N SER A 317 -2.01 4.13 28.75
CA SER A 317 -2.32 3.07 29.71
C SER A 317 -3.02 1.93 28.97
N TYR A 318 -2.34 0.81 28.85
CA TYR A 318 -2.89 -0.44 28.31
C TYR A 318 -3.85 -1.10 29.32
N ARG A 319 -4.96 -0.43 29.67
CA ARG A 319 -6.04 -1.02 30.48
C ARG A 319 -6.99 -1.86 29.63
#